data_2355a2ab88b6860a0e06751282f8fdcb
#
_entry.id   2355a2ab88b6860a0e06751282f8fdcb
#
_cell.length_a   1.000
_cell.length_b   1.000
_cell.length_c   1.000
_cell.angle_alpha   90.00
_cell.angle_beta   90.00
_cell.angle_gamma   90.00
#
_symmetry.space_group_name_H-M   'P 1'
#
loop_
_entity.id
_entity.type
_entity.pdbx_description
1 polymer ?
#
loop_
_entity_poly.entity_id
_entity_poly.type
_entity_poly.pdbx_seq_one_letter_code
_entity_poly.pdbx_strand_id
1 'polypeptide(L)'
;MSGALNVTYQDEIVTDKRIEMPDGKIRQVAALVYRVKKRQPEILLITSRGTGRWVLPKGWPQIGKTFSQSARTEAYEEAGARGHIAPFSIGIYTYEKNDMYDGETGDFVVDVFPMRFSHQEKNWPERGERRLEWFSVEESARRVEEPELKALISNFDPALVAIR
;
A
#
# COMPACT_ATOMS: atom_id res chain seq x y z
N MET A 1 8.16 -0.93 20.84
CA MET A 1 6.72 -0.97 21.15
C MET A 1 5.83 -1.09 19.93
N SER A 2 6.33 -0.79 18.75
CA SER A 2 5.59 -0.89 17.51
C SER A 2 5.11 -2.32 17.19
N GLY A 3 5.86 -3.37 17.59
CA GLY A 3 5.51 -4.73 17.28
C GLY A 3 4.19 -5.22 17.91
N ALA A 4 3.87 -4.73 19.10
CA ALA A 4 2.64 -5.11 19.79
C ALA A 4 1.39 -4.55 19.08
N LEU A 5 1.50 -3.37 18.49
CA LEU A 5 0.41 -2.76 17.75
C LEU A 5 0.12 -3.50 16.44
N ASN A 6 1.17 -3.95 15.76
CA ASN A 6 1.02 -4.68 14.51
C ASN A 6 0.28 -5.99 14.69
N VAL A 7 0.54 -6.71 15.77
CA VAL A 7 -0.16 -7.96 16.07
C VAL A 7 -1.65 -7.74 16.28
N THR A 8 -2.03 -6.63 16.91
CA THR A 8 -3.43 -6.33 17.23
C THR A 8 -4.31 -6.18 15.99
N TYR A 9 -3.75 -5.74 14.87
CA TYR A 9 -4.52 -5.45 13.66
C TYR A 9 -4.68 -6.63 12.70
N GLN A 10 -4.01 -7.75 12.95
CA GLN A 10 -3.98 -8.86 11.99
C GLN A 10 -5.38 -9.41 11.68
N ASP A 11 -6.20 -9.59 12.71
CA ASP A 11 -7.51 -10.22 12.59
C ASP A 11 -8.67 -9.23 12.76
N GLU A 12 -8.37 -7.95 12.89
CA GLU A 12 -9.39 -6.95 13.15
C GLU A 12 -10.20 -6.66 11.89
N ILE A 13 -11.53 -6.79 12.02
CA ILE A 13 -12.46 -6.48 10.94
C ILE A 13 -12.81 -4.99 11.00
N VAL A 14 -12.72 -4.34 9.86
CA VAL A 14 -13.05 -2.93 9.73
C VAL A 14 -14.55 -2.73 9.90
N THR A 15 -14.94 -1.87 10.81
CA THR A 15 -16.35 -1.50 11.06
C THR A 15 -16.68 -0.09 10.61
N ASP A 16 -15.67 0.74 10.39
CA ASP A 16 -15.84 2.10 9.87
C ASP A 16 -14.66 2.39 8.95
N LYS A 17 -14.94 2.88 7.75
CA LYS A 17 -13.88 3.19 6.80
C LYS A 17 -13.08 4.42 7.20
N ARG A 18 -13.66 5.35 7.95
CA ARG A 18 -12.97 6.55 8.42
C ARG A 18 -12.53 6.36 9.86
N ILE A 19 -11.26 6.04 10.01
CA ILE A 19 -10.66 5.82 11.32
C ILE A 19 -9.71 6.96 11.62
N GLU A 20 -10.08 7.77 12.62
CA GLU A 20 -9.25 8.86 13.08
C GLU A 20 -8.36 8.37 14.21
N MET A 21 -7.05 8.60 14.06
CA MET A 21 -6.05 8.20 15.05
C MET A 21 -5.97 9.27 16.16
N PRO A 22 -5.38 8.92 17.33
CA PRO A 22 -5.29 9.87 18.45
C PRO A 22 -4.63 11.19 18.10
N ASP A 23 -3.72 11.23 17.13
CA ASP A 23 -3.05 12.45 16.69
C ASP A 23 -3.84 13.23 15.62
N GLY A 24 -5.05 12.79 15.30
CA GLY A 24 -5.91 13.42 14.30
C GLY A 24 -5.70 12.96 12.87
N LYS A 25 -4.69 12.14 12.60
CA LYS A 25 -4.48 11.60 11.25
C LYS A 25 -5.53 10.55 10.92
N ILE A 26 -5.85 10.44 9.65
CA ILE A 26 -6.84 9.50 9.16
C ILE A 26 -6.14 8.28 8.60
N ARG A 27 -6.61 7.10 8.96
CA ARG A 27 -5.99 5.84 8.60
C ARG A 27 -6.34 5.40 7.20
N GLN A 28 -5.30 4.99 6.46
CA GLN A 28 -5.43 4.31 5.18
C GLN A 28 -4.57 3.05 5.18
N VAL A 29 -4.72 2.24 4.14
CA VAL A 29 -3.96 1.01 3.95
C VAL A 29 -3.34 1.01 2.55
N ALA A 30 -2.16 0.41 2.43
CA ALA A 30 -1.47 0.28 1.16
C ALA A 30 -0.92 -1.13 1.01
N ALA A 31 -0.82 -1.57 -0.23
CA ALA A 31 -0.17 -2.83 -0.58
C ALA A 31 1.20 -2.53 -1.17
N LEU A 32 2.25 -3.08 -0.57
CA LEU A 32 3.57 -3.10 -1.18
C LEU A 32 3.64 -4.37 -2.02
N VAL A 33 3.29 -4.23 -3.30
CA VAL A 33 3.22 -5.35 -4.23
C VAL A 33 4.63 -5.62 -4.75
N TYR A 34 5.12 -6.83 -4.52
CA TYR A 34 6.48 -7.20 -4.92
C TYR A 34 6.49 -8.51 -5.68
N ARG A 35 7.52 -8.67 -6.51
CA ARG A 35 7.88 -9.92 -7.16
C ARG A 35 9.39 -10.07 -7.14
N VAL A 36 9.87 -11.29 -7.31
CA VAL A 36 11.31 -11.53 -7.43
C VAL A 36 11.58 -11.97 -8.88
N LYS A 37 12.40 -11.19 -9.57
CA LYS A 37 12.77 -11.45 -10.97
C LYS A 37 14.28 -11.52 -11.05
N LYS A 38 14.81 -12.64 -11.55
CA LYS A 38 16.26 -12.89 -11.64
C LYS A 38 16.94 -12.65 -10.29
N ARG A 39 16.34 -13.17 -9.22
CA ARG A 39 16.80 -13.06 -7.82
C ARG A 39 16.80 -11.64 -7.26
N GLN A 40 16.19 -10.68 -7.97
CA GLN A 40 16.09 -9.31 -7.51
C GLN A 40 14.64 -8.96 -7.24
N PRO A 41 14.33 -8.40 -6.07
CA PRO A 41 12.98 -7.94 -5.80
C PRO A 41 12.65 -6.69 -6.62
N GLU A 42 11.43 -6.67 -7.11
CA GLU A 42 10.86 -5.49 -7.78
C GLU A 42 9.55 -5.12 -7.11
N ILE A 43 9.26 -3.84 -7.09
CA ILE A 43 8.07 -3.28 -6.46
C ILE A 43 7.22 -2.61 -7.54
N LEU A 44 5.91 -2.83 -7.47
CA LEU A 44 4.97 -2.20 -8.36
C LEU A 44 4.58 -0.84 -7.81
N LEU A 45 4.88 0.20 -8.58
CA LEU A 45 4.39 1.55 -8.28
C LEU A 45 3.37 1.95 -9.34
N ILE A 46 2.46 2.82 -8.93
CA ILE A 46 1.44 3.38 -9.79
C ILE A 46 1.48 4.90 -9.68
N THR A 47 0.92 5.61 -10.66
CA THR A 47 0.83 7.06 -10.57
C THR A 47 -0.48 7.48 -9.89
N SER A 48 -0.42 8.51 -9.06
CA SER A 48 -1.62 9.11 -8.48
C SER A 48 -2.40 9.83 -9.58
N ARG A 49 -3.73 9.77 -9.50
CA ARG A 49 -4.58 10.36 -10.54
C ARG A 49 -4.48 11.88 -10.62
N GLY A 50 -4.34 12.54 -9.47
CA GLY A 50 -4.29 14.00 -9.44
C GLY A 50 -2.96 14.56 -9.87
N THR A 51 -1.87 14.10 -9.27
CA THR A 51 -0.53 14.69 -9.44
C THR A 51 0.36 13.89 -10.37
N GLY A 52 0.03 12.64 -10.68
CA GLY A 52 0.87 11.79 -11.50
C GLY A 52 2.15 11.32 -10.83
N ARG A 53 2.29 11.50 -9.52
CA ARG A 53 3.47 11.05 -8.79
C ARG A 53 3.39 9.56 -8.49
N TRP A 54 4.55 8.93 -8.29
CA TRP A 54 4.62 7.49 -8.01
C TRP A 54 4.24 7.20 -6.56
N VAL A 55 3.32 6.23 -6.40
CA VAL A 55 2.78 5.84 -5.10
C VAL A 55 2.56 4.32 -5.06
N LEU A 56 2.33 3.78 -3.86
CA LEU A 56 1.79 2.43 -3.72
C LEU A 56 0.28 2.45 -3.96
N PRO A 57 -0.31 1.33 -4.41
CA PRO A 57 -1.76 1.18 -4.36
C PRO A 57 -2.24 1.34 -2.91
N LYS A 58 -3.20 2.21 -2.69
CA LYS A 58 -3.68 2.52 -1.34
C LYS A 58 -5.08 3.09 -1.35
N GLY A 59 -5.73 3.00 -0.23
CA GLY A 59 -7.04 3.58 -0.05
C GLY A 59 -7.58 3.41 1.36
N TRP A 60 -8.87 3.58 1.47
CA TRP A 60 -9.58 3.51 2.73
C TRP A 60 -9.74 2.06 3.19
N PRO A 61 -9.69 1.80 4.51
CA PRO A 61 -10.13 0.52 5.03
C PRO A 61 -11.56 0.22 4.59
N GLN A 62 -11.84 -1.03 4.27
CA GLN A 62 -13.15 -1.42 3.75
C GLN A 62 -13.94 -2.21 4.79
N ILE A 63 -15.16 -1.75 5.06
CA ILE A 63 -16.04 -2.37 6.04
C ILE A 63 -16.27 -3.84 5.72
N GLY A 64 -16.14 -4.70 6.74
CA GLY A 64 -16.32 -6.13 6.59
C GLY A 64 -15.07 -6.90 6.20
N LYS A 65 -13.95 -6.20 5.98
CA LYS A 65 -12.66 -6.82 5.65
C LYS A 65 -11.65 -6.51 6.74
N THR A 66 -10.57 -7.29 6.78
CA THR A 66 -9.40 -6.92 7.59
C THR A 66 -8.65 -5.80 6.90
N PHE A 67 -7.70 -5.20 7.61
CA PHE A 67 -6.88 -4.13 7.01
C PHE A 67 -6.03 -4.65 5.86
N SER A 68 -5.45 -5.83 6.00
CA SER A 68 -4.68 -6.43 4.90
C SER A 68 -5.55 -6.78 3.70
N GLN A 69 -6.76 -7.29 3.93
CA GLN A 69 -7.70 -7.56 2.84
C GLN A 69 -8.11 -6.28 2.12
N SER A 70 -8.28 -5.18 2.86
CA SER A 70 -8.56 -3.87 2.27
C SER A 70 -7.41 -3.43 1.36
N ALA A 71 -6.15 -3.60 1.81
CA ALA A 71 -4.98 -3.28 1.00
C ALA A 71 -4.92 -4.13 -0.27
N ARG A 72 -5.23 -5.44 -0.15
CA ARG A 72 -5.28 -6.33 -1.31
C ARG A 72 -6.32 -5.88 -2.33
N THR A 73 -7.47 -5.42 -1.85
CA THR A 73 -8.52 -4.89 -2.72
C THR A 73 -8.06 -3.64 -3.46
N GLU A 74 -7.34 -2.74 -2.78
CA GLU A 74 -6.80 -1.54 -3.43
C GLU A 74 -5.80 -1.90 -4.54
N ALA A 75 -4.95 -2.89 -4.30
CA ALA A 75 -4.02 -3.36 -5.33
C ALA A 75 -4.76 -3.87 -6.58
N TYR A 76 -5.87 -4.56 -6.39
CA TYR A 76 -6.70 -4.98 -7.51
C TYR A 76 -7.39 -3.81 -8.18
N GLU A 77 -8.06 -2.95 -7.43
CA GLU A 77 -8.86 -1.86 -8.01
C GLU A 77 -8.00 -0.86 -8.78
N GLU A 78 -6.82 -0.55 -8.27
CA GLU A 78 -5.96 0.48 -8.85
C GLU A 78 -4.95 -0.07 -9.85
N ALA A 79 -4.50 -1.31 -9.68
CA ALA A 79 -3.42 -1.87 -10.49
C ALA A 79 -3.74 -3.21 -11.15
N GLY A 80 -4.89 -3.80 -10.88
CA GLY A 80 -5.23 -5.13 -11.39
C GLY A 80 -4.39 -6.23 -10.80
N ALA A 81 -3.66 -5.97 -9.72
CA ALA A 81 -2.72 -6.93 -9.15
C ALA A 81 -3.44 -7.92 -8.23
N ARG A 82 -3.14 -9.20 -8.45
CA ARG A 82 -3.57 -10.30 -7.59
C ARG A 82 -2.36 -10.94 -6.94
N GLY A 83 -2.52 -11.46 -5.75
CA GLY A 83 -1.42 -12.10 -5.05
C GLY A 83 -1.77 -12.47 -3.62
N HIS A 84 -0.73 -12.72 -2.86
CA HIS A 84 -0.83 -13.17 -1.47
C HIS A 84 -0.41 -12.04 -0.54
N ILE A 85 -1.38 -11.47 0.18
CA ILE A 85 -1.12 -10.37 1.12
C ILE A 85 -0.73 -10.94 2.48
N ALA A 86 0.32 -10.36 3.07
CA ALA A 86 0.67 -10.68 4.45
C ALA A 86 -0.38 -10.08 5.39
N PRO A 87 -0.77 -10.80 6.44
CA PRO A 87 -1.78 -10.29 7.37
C PRO A 87 -1.23 -9.24 8.34
N PHE A 88 0.05 -8.88 8.25
CA PHE A 88 0.71 -7.95 9.16
C PHE A 88 1.28 -6.76 8.38
N SER A 89 1.29 -5.60 9.03
CA SER A 89 1.90 -4.38 8.51
C SER A 89 3.42 -4.42 8.73
N ILE A 90 4.17 -3.95 7.75
CA ILE A 90 5.63 -3.80 7.88
C ILE A 90 6.02 -2.39 8.34
N GLY A 91 5.06 -1.50 8.49
CA GLY A 91 5.31 -0.15 8.97
C GLY A 91 4.27 0.82 8.46
N ILE A 92 4.47 2.06 8.81
CA ILE A 92 3.57 3.15 8.43
C ILE A 92 4.35 4.28 7.78
N TYR A 93 3.65 5.05 6.96
CA TYR A 93 4.14 6.35 6.53
C TYR A 93 2.99 7.36 6.57
N THR A 94 3.33 8.63 6.58
CA THR A 94 2.36 9.71 6.64
C THR A 94 2.49 10.60 5.42
N TYR A 95 1.38 11.22 5.05
CA TYR A 95 1.39 12.22 3.99
C TYR A 95 0.22 13.18 4.18
N GLU A 96 0.40 14.38 3.63
CA GLU A 96 -0.68 15.36 3.54
C GLU A 96 -1.29 15.26 2.16
N LYS A 97 -2.61 15.25 2.10
CA LYS A 97 -3.34 15.31 0.85
C LYS A 97 -4.13 16.59 0.79
N ASN A 98 -3.84 17.40 -0.21
CA ASN A 98 -4.61 18.59 -0.54
C ASN A 98 -4.90 18.49 -2.03
N ASP A 99 -5.77 17.56 -2.37
CA ASP A 99 -6.04 17.18 -3.75
C ASP A 99 -7.40 17.69 -4.17
N MET A 100 -7.40 18.68 -5.03
CA MET A 100 -8.63 19.23 -5.58
C MET A 100 -9.29 18.28 -6.58
N TYR A 101 -8.55 17.32 -7.11
CA TYR A 101 -9.09 16.35 -8.06
C TYR A 101 -10.12 15.44 -7.41
N ASP A 102 -9.77 14.84 -6.27
CA ASP A 102 -10.66 13.94 -5.53
C ASP A 102 -11.48 14.67 -4.46
N GLY A 103 -11.19 15.94 -4.19
CA GLY A 103 -11.84 16.69 -3.13
C GLY A 103 -11.46 16.24 -1.72
N GLU A 104 -10.49 15.35 -1.59
CA GLU A 104 -10.05 14.85 -0.30
C GLU A 104 -8.87 15.67 0.20
N THR A 105 -8.98 16.17 1.43
CA THR A 105 -7.90 16.88 2.10
C THR A 105 -7.71 16.31 3.49
N GLY A 106 -6.49 16.37 4.00
CA GLY A 106 -6.19 15.94 5.35
C GLY A 106 -4.82 15.31 5.49
N ASP A 107 -4.52 14.94 6.73
CA ASP A 107 -3.30 14.23 7.08
C ASP A 107 -3.63 12.75 7.22
N PHE A 108 -2.85 11.92 6.56
CA PHE A 108 -3.10 10.48 6.51
C PHE A 108 -1.93 9.72 7.10
N VAL A 109 -2.24 8.61 7.77
CA VAL A 109 -1.29 7.60 8.19
C VAL A 109 -1.66 6.30 7.47
N VAL A 110 -0.67 5.69 6.82
CA VAL A 110 -0.89 4.55 5.93
C VAL A 110 -0.15 3.34 6.47
N ASP A 111 -0.90 2.26 6.77
CA ASP A 111 -0.31 0.96 7.09
C ASP A 111 0.05 0.23 5.80
N VAL A 112 1.28 -0.28 5.74
CA VAL A 112 1.81 -0.94 4.54
C VAL A 112 1.85 -2.45 4.74
N PHE A 113 1.16 -3.17 3.88
CA PHE A 113 1.09 -4.64 3.89
C PHE A 113 1.83 -5.21 2.68
N PRO A 114 2.82 -6.07 2.88
CA PRO A 114 3.52 -6.68 1.73
C PRO A 114 2.60 -7.69 1.04
N MET A 115 2.61 -7.65 -0.29
CA MET A 115 1.79 -8.53 -1.11
C MET A 115 2.66 -9.17 -2.19
N ARG A 116 2.79 -10.49 -2.16
CA ARG A 116 3.54 -11.22 -3.17
C ARG A 116 2.68 -11.36 -4.42
N PHE A 117 3.14 -10.74 -5.50
CA PHE A 117 2.43 -10.72 -6.77
C PHE A 117 2.29 -12.13 -7.38
N SER A 118 1.08 -12.44 -7.84
CA SER A 118 0.80 -13.67 -8.59
C SER A 118 0.61 -13.36 -10.07
N HIS A 119 -0.34 -12.50 -10.39
CA HIS A 119 -0.64 -12.16 -11.77
C HIS A 119 -1.42 -10.85 -11.83
N GLN A 120 -1.49 -10.27 -13.03
CA GLN A 120 -2.32 -9.11 -13.30
C GLN A 120 -3.57 -9.54 -14.06
N GLU A 121 -4.72 -9.04 -13.63
CA GLU A 121 -5.98 -9.26 -14.34
C GLU A 121 -5.97 -8.53 -15.68
N LYS A 122 -6.82 -8.96 -16.60
CA LYS A 122 -6.99 -8.27 -17.89
C LYS A 122 -7.77 -6.98 -17.72
N ASN A 123 -8.73 -6.96 -16.81
CA ASN A 123 -9.58 -5.81 -16.55
C ASN A 123 -9.68 -5.58 -15.04
N TRP A 124 -9.71 -4.32 -14.65
CA TRP A 124 -9.90 -3.92 -13.25
C TRP A 124 -10.52 -2.52 -13.22
N PRO A 125 -11.10 -2.10 -12.08
CA PRO A 125 -11.91 -0.87 -12.03
C PRO A 125 -11.22 0.39 -12.57
N GLU A 126 -9.95 0.64 -12.23
CA GLU A 126 -9.27 1.87 -12.62
C GLU A 126 -8.27 1.67 -13.75
N ARG A 127 -8.44 0.61 -14.54
CA ARG A 127 -7.57 0.35 -15.68
C ARG A 127 -7.56 1.55 -16.63
N GLY A 128 -6.36 1.98 -17.03
CA GLY A 128 -6.18 3.10 -17.94
C GLY A 128 -6.13 4.46 -17.25
N GLU A 129 -6.43 4.53 -15.95
CA GLU A 129 -6.39 5.79 -15.21
C GLU A 129 -5.02 6.09 -14.62
N ARG A 130 -4.13 5.10 -14.59
CA ARG A 130 -2.81 5.21 -13.95
C ARG A 130 -1.76 4.55 -14.81
N ARG A 131 -0.52 5.05 -14.73
CA ARG A 131 0.63 4.30 -15.23
C ARG A 131 1.04 3.31 -14.15
N LEU A 132 1.46 2.13 -14.57
CA LEU A 132 1.92 1.05 -13.70
C LEU A 132 3.31 0.66 -14.15
N GLU A 133 4.25 0.51 -13.21
CA GLU A 133 5.59 0.13 -13.57
C GLU A 133 6.28 -0.62 -12.43
N TRP A 134 7.08 -1.62 -12.81
CA TRP A 134 7.91 -2.36 -11.87
C TRP A 134 9.27 -1.71 -11.78
N PHE A 135 9.72 -1.46 -10.56
CA PHE A 135 11.02 -0.85 -10.30
C PHE A 135 11.82 -1.73 -9.34
N SER A 136 13.16 -1.65 -9.42
CA SER A 136 14.00 -2.22 -8.37
C SER A 136 13.68 -1.57 -7.02
N VAL A 137 14.12 -2.19 -5.93
CA VAL A 137 13.94 -1.62 -4.59
C VAL A 137 14.56 -0.22 -4.52
N GLU A 138 15.78 -0.07 -5.02
CA GLU A 138 16.49 1.22 -4.99
C GLU A 138 15.77 2.28 -5.79
N GLU A 139 15.31 1.94 -6.99
CA GLU A 139 14.60 2.91 -7.82
C GLU A 139 13.23 3.25 -7.24
N SER A 140 12.53 2.27 -6.68
CA SER A 140 11.25 2.52 -6.01
C SER A 140 11.39 3.51 -4.87
N ALA A 141 12.43 3.36 -4.05
CA ALA A 141 12.70 4.27 -2.95
C ALA A 141 12.99 5.69 -3.44
N ARG A 142 13.64 5.82 -4.60
CA ARG A 142 13.89 7.15 -5.19
C ARG A 142 12.62 7.79 -5.75
N ARG A 143 11.70 6.99 -6.28
CA ARG A 143 10.51 7.50 -6.98
C ARG A 143 9.42 8.01 -6.06
N VAL A 144 9.26 7.42 -4.88
CA VAL A 144 8.25 7.88 -3.92
C VAL A 144 8.73 9.13 -3.20
N GLU A 145 7.80 9.93 -2.66
CA GLU A 145 8.14 11.22 -2.06
C GLU A 145 8.24 11.17 -0.53
N GLU A 146 7.45 10.33 0.12
CA GLU A 146 7.38 10.29 1.57
C GLU A 146 8.66 9.69 2.17
N PRO A 147 9.33 10.40 3.10
CA PRO A 147 10.58 9.88 3.68
C PRO A 147 10.44 8.55 4.39
N GLU A 148 9.35 8.36 5.12
CA GLU A 148 9.10 7.10 5.83
C GLU A 148 8.87 5.94 4.84
N LEU A 149 8.18 6.20 3.73
CA LEU A 149 7.96 5.20 2.68
C LEU A 149 9.28 4.86 1.98
N LYS A 150 10.14 5.85 1.73
CA LYS A 150 11.49 5.59 1.20
C LYS A 150 12.25 4.64 2.10
N ALA A 151 12.19 4.84 3.42
CA ALA A 151 12.86 3.99 4.39
C ALA A 151 12.27 2.57 4.41
N LEU A 152 10.95 2.45 4.40
CA LEU A 152 10.28 1.15 4.35
C LEU A 152 10.70 0.34 3.12
N ILE A 153 10.70 0.99 1.96
CA ILE A 153 11.08 0.35 0.70
C ILE A 153 12.57 -0.04 0.72
N SER A 154 13.43 0.87 1.15
CA SER A 154 14.88 0.62 1.18
C SER A 154 15.25 -0.57 2.08
N ASN A 155 14.48 -0.79 3.14
CA ASN A 155 14.71 -1.88 4.07
C ASN A 155 13.89 -3.14 3.76
N PHE A 156 13.15 -3.14 2.67
CA PHE A 156 12.30 -4.27 2.32
C PHE A 156 13.13 -5.47 1.90
N ASP A 157 12.88 -6.60 2.54
CA ASP A 157 13.49 -7.88 2.21
C ASP A 157 12.38 -8.95 2.11
N PRO A 158 12.15 -9.49 0.91
CA PRO A 158 11.12 -10.51 0.72
C PRO A 158 11.28 -11.72 1.62
N ALA A 159 12.51 -12.08 2.00
CA ALA A 159 12.77 -13.22 2.88
C ALA A 159 12.21 -13.02 4.29
N LEU A 160 12.14 -11.76 4.76
CA LEU A 160 11.63 -11.44 6.09
C LEU A 160 10.11 -11.39 6.15
N VAL A 161 9.44 -11.34 5.01
CA VAL A 161 7.98 -11.24 4.92
C VAL A 161 7.38 -12.44 4.19
N ALA A 162 8.10 -13.55 4.13
CA ALA A 162 7.65 -14.75 3.43
C ALA A 162 6.28 -15.20 3.94
N ILE A 163 5.34 -15.38 3.00
CA ILE A 163 3.98 -15.78 3.28
C ILE A 163 3.87 -17.27 2.92
N ARG A 164 3.47 -18.07 3.88
CA ARG A 164 3.34 -19.52 3.71
C ARG A 164 1.89 -19.91 3.45
#